data_fc60445d949ce4a5d44a34fedfcca782
#
_entry.id   fc60445d949ce4a5d44a34fedfcca782
#
_cell.length_a   1.000
_cell.length_b   1.000
_cell.length_c   1.000
_cell.angle_alpha   90.00
_cell.angle_beta   90.00
_cell.angle_gamma   90.00
#
_symmetry.space_group_name_H-M   'P 1'
#
loop_
_entity.id
_entity.type
_entity.pdbx_description
1 polymer ?
#
loop_
_entity_poly.entity_id
_entity_poly.type
_entity_poly.pdbx_seq_one_letter_code
_entity_poly.pdbx_strand_id
1 'polypeptide(L)'
;MTSARIVRAVVRRLSFALTTPYRLSSGDLDHFDPIVIELIDADGRSGWGEALIVPGYTHESVESGWQVANTLAERLVGMDLAQASAAAMPWLVPNPGTASATLAAIDMLAADPLLTLRQDAVIPLLAPLQAHGAGAIADEVDRLVGEGFRTLKVKVGYRWQDDVERIAQIQNAVAGRATLRLDANRGYSRANGIAFASRLDPR
;
A
#
# COMPACT_ATOMS: atom_id res chain seq x y z
N MET A 1 14.29 7.01 -32.17
CA MET A 1 14.14 5.87 -31.25
C MET A 1 12.77 5.28 -31.51
N THR A 2 12.69 4.04 -32.01
CA THR A 2 11.41 3.34 -32.18
C THR A 2 10.74 3.24 -30.82
N SER A 3 9.52 3.75 -30.71
CA SER A 3 8.73 3.63 -29.48
C SER A 3 8.59 2.14 -29.14
N ALA A 4 8.92 1.73 -27.91
CA ALA A 4 8.77 0.36 -27.47
C ALA A 4 7.30 -0.07 -27.67
N ARG A 5 7.09 -1.25 -28.27
CA ARG A 5 5.76 -1.79 -28.57
C ARG A 5 5.52 -3.00 -27.67
N ILE A 6 4.38 -3.04 -27.02
CA ILE A 6 3.96 -4.18 -26.21
C ILE A 6 3.62 -5.35 -27.13
N VAL A 7 4.31 -6.48 -26.99
CA VAL A 7 4.07 -7.69 -27.79
C VAL A 7 3.38 -8.79 -27.00
N ARG A 8 3.44 -8.71 -25.66
CA ARG A 8 2.77 -9.68 -24.78
C ARG A 8 2.38 -9.01 -23.47
N ALA A 9 1.23 -9.38 -22.95
CA ALA A 9 0.77 -9.04 -21.62
C ALA A 9 0.37 -10.31 -20.87
N VAL A 10 0.70 -10.38 -19.59
CA VAL A 10 0.37 -11.51 -18.72
C VAL A 10 -0.23 -10.98 -17.44
N VAL A 11 -1.38 -11.51 -17.06
CA VAL A 11 -2.04 -11.17 -15.79
C VAL A 11 -2.06 -12.39 -14.90
N ARG A 12 -1.70 -12.21 -13.63
CA ARG A 12 -1.72 -13.26 -12.61
C ARG A 12 -2.51 -12.76 -11.41
N ARG A 13 -3.38 -13.59 -10.88
CA ARG A 13 -3.96 -13.42 -9.55
C ARG A 13 -3.25 -14.38 -8.63
N LEU A 14 -2.66 -13.85 -7.58
CA LEU A 14 -1.95 -14.63 -6.56
C LEU A 14 -2.79 -14.62 -5.27
N SER A 15 -2.53 -15.55 -4.38
CA SER A 15 -3.11 -15.55 -3.03
C SER A 15 -2.02 -15.89 -2.02
N PHE A 16 -1.84 -15.01 -1.04
CA PHE A 16 -0.85 -15.14 0.01
C PHE A 16 -1.56 -15.17 1.36
N ALA A 17 -1.48 -16.30 2.06
CA ALA A 17 -1.92 -16.38 3.44
C ALA A 17 -1.02 -15.50 4.32
N LEU A 18 -1.62 -14.76 5.25
CA LEU A 18 -0.90 -13.93 6.21
C LEU A 18 -0.55 -14.76 7.45
N THR A 19 0.67 -14.61 7.94
CA THR A 19 1.11 -15.24 9.20
C THR A 19 0.38 -14.67 10.42
N THR A 20 -0.09 -13.44 10.31
CA THR A 20 -0.91 -12.75 11.31
C THR A 20 -2.00 -11.98 10.57
N PRO A 21 -3.27 -12.07 10.97
CA PRO A 21 -4.36 -11.33 10.33
C PRO A 21 -4.09 -9.84 10.31
N TYR A 22 -4.34 -9.21 9.18
CA TYR A 22 -4.21 -7.77 9.02
C TYR A 22 -5.51 -7.07 9.43
N ARG A 23 -5.45 -6.35 10.55
CA ARG A 23 -6.62 -5.70 11.13
C ARG A 23 -6.90 -4.36 10.47
N LEU A 24 -8.11 -4.21 9.97
CA LEU A 24 -8.67 -2.98 9.41
C LEU A 24 -9.88 -2.54 10.21
N SER A 25 -10.26 -1.27 10.09
CA SER A 25 -11.52 -0.78 10.66
C SER A 25 -12.78 -1.45 10.06
N SER A 26 -12.64 -2.06 8.89
CA SER A 26 -13.70 -2.78 8.16
C SER A 26 -13.72 -4.30 8.40
N GLY A 27 -12.77 -4.85 9.15
CA GLY A 27 -12.63 -6.29 9.42
C GLY A 27 -11.19 -6.79 9.30
N ASP A 28 -10.99 -8.06 9.62
CA ASP A 28 -9.68 -8.69 9.54
C ASP A 28 -9.51 -9.38 8.18
N LEU A 29 -8.31 -9.28 7.60
CA LEU A 29 -7.91 -10.02 6.41
C LEU A 29 -6.89 -11.09 6.83
N ASP A 30 -7.09 -12.32 6.38
CA ASP A 30 -6.21 -13.46 6.62
C ASP A 30 -5.36 -13.83 5.40
N HIS A 31 -5.65 -13.23 4.25
CA HIS A 31 -4.89 -13.38 3.02
C HIS A 31 -4.91 -12.11 2.18
N PHE A 32 -3.96 -12.00 1.27
CA PHE A 32 -3.94 -10.99 0.21
C PHE A 32 -3.99 -11.64 -1.16
N ASP A 33 -4.82 -11.08 -2.04
CA ASP A 33 -5.00 -11.51 -3.44
C ASP A 33 -4.50 -10.43 -4.42
N PRO A 34 -3.19 -10.22 -4.56
CA PRO A 34 -2.69 -9.25 -5.52
C PRO A 34 -2.92 -9.70 -6.96
N ILE A 35 -3.22 -8.71 -7.81
CA ILE A 35 -3.24 -8.86 -9.27
C ILE A 35 -1.92 -8.31 -9.78
N VAL A 36 -1.13 -9.15 -10.45
CA VAL A 36 0.15 -8.79 -11.02
C VAL A 36 0.03 -8.73 -12.54
N ILE A 37 0.48 -7.63 -13.11
CA ILE A 37 0.48 -7.36 -14.54
C ILE A 37 1.92 -7.30 -15.03
N GLU A 38 2.24 -8.08 -16.04
CA GLU A 38 3.52 -8.08 -16.74
C GLU A 38 3.29 -7.69 -18.20
N LEU A 39 3.93 -6.63 -18.64
CA LEU A 39 3.95 -6.19 -20.03
C LEU A 39 5.34 -6.43 -20.59
N ILE A 40 5.42 -7.02 -21.80
CA ILE A 40 6.67 -7.38 -22.44
C ILE A 40 6.73 -6.69 -23.79
N ASP A 41 7.85 -6.03 -24.07
CA ASP A 41 8.09 -5.37 -25.36
C ASP A 41 8.77 -6.27 -26.39
N ALA A 42 8.96 -5.74 -27.60
CA ALA A 42 9.58 -6.47 -28.71
C ALA A 42 11.06 -6.82 -28.47
N ASP A 43 11.73 -6.12 -27.57
CA ASP A 43 13.12 -6.38 -27.18
C ASP A 43 13.21 -7.40 -26.04
N GLY A 44 12.07 -7.91 -25.53
CA GLY A 44 11.99 -8.86 -24.43
C GLY A 44 12.13 -8.22 -23.04
N ARG A 45 12.08 -6.89 -22.95
CA ARG A 45 12.07 -6.19 -21.64
C ARG A 45 10.69 -6.33 -21.02
N SER A 46 10.66 -6.51 -19.70
CA SER A 46 9.42 -6.60 -18.92
C SER A 46 9.21 -5.37 -18.03
N GLY A 47 7.98 -4.87 -18.02
CA GLY A 47 7.50 -3.93 -17.03
C GLY A 47 6.45 -4.59 -16.16
N TRP A 48 6.47 -4.30 -14.85
CA TRP A 48 5.64 -4.96 -13.85
C TRP A 48 4.81 -3.96 -13.08
N GLY A 49 3.58 -4.34 -12.76
CA GLY A 49 2.71 -3.62 -11.85
C GLY A 49 1.91 -4.56 -10.98
N GLU A 50 1.61 -4.11 -9.77
CA GLU A 50 0.84 -4.88 -8.80
C GLU A 50 -0.33 -4.04 -8.26
N ALA A 51 -1.50 -4.65 -8.16
CA ALA A 51 -2.66 -4.10 -7.48
C ALA A 51 -3.06 -5.00 -6.32
N LEU A 52 -2.91 -4.51 -5.10
CA LEU A 52 -3.53 -5.10 -3.92
C LEU A 52 -4.85 -4.37 -3.64
N ILE A 53 -5.96 -5.00 -4.00
CA ILE A 53 -7.29 -4.43 -3.82
C ILE A 53 -7.83 -4.82 -2.45
N VAL A 54 -7.84 -3.83 -1.55
CA VAL A 54 -8.34 -4.03 -0.18
C VAL A 54 -9.77 -3.52 -0.09
N PRO A 55 -10.74 -4.38 0.30
CA PRO A 55 -12.13 -3.99 0.42
C PRO A 55 -12.34 -2.77 1.33
N GLY A 56 -13.17 -1.81 0.90
CA GLY A 56 -13.50 -0.60 1.67
C GLY A 56 -12.55 0.60 1.44
N TYR A 57 -11.40 0.43 0.77
CA TYR A 57 -10.52 1.55 0.42
C TYR A 57 -11.00 2.30 -0.83
N THR A 58 -11.44 1.55 -1.82
CA THR A 58 -12.06 2.06 -3.03
C THR A 58 -13.36 1.28 -3.29
N HIS A 59 -14.07 1.63 -4.35
CA HIS A 59 -15.22 0.83 -4.82
C HIS A 59 -14.82 -0.34 -5.72
N GLU A 60 -13.53 -0.49 -5.98
CA GLU A 60 -12.97 -1.61 -6.74
C GLU A 60 -13.01 -2.89 -5.88
N SER A 61 -13.38 -4.01 -6.50
CA SER A 61 -13.28 -5.35 -5.93
C SER A 61 -12.18 -6.14 -6.63
N VAL A 62 -11.67 -7.18 -5.99
CA VAL A 62 -10.67 -8.09 -6.59
C VAL A 62 -11.21 -8.66 -7.92
N GLU A 63 -12.49 -9.02 -7.96
CA GLU A 63 -13.11 -9.54 -9.17
C GLU A 63 -13.21 -8.50 -10.28
N SER A 64 -13.67 -7.27 -9.98
CA SER A 64 -13.71 -6.20 -10.98
C SER A 64 -12.31 -5.82 -11.46
N GLY A 65 -11.34 -5.77 -10.57
CA GLY A 65 -9.94 -5.54 -10.93
C GLY A 65 -9.37 -6.63 -11.83
N TRP A 66 -9.67 -7.89 -11.53
CA TRP A 66 -9.27 -9.02 -12.35
C TRP A 66 -9.83 -8.94 -13.79
N GLN A 67 -11.12 -8.60 -13.93
CA GLN A 67 -11.75 -8.44 -15.23
C GLN A 67 -11.13 -7.28 -16.03
N VAL A 68 -10.90 -6.14 -15.37
CA VAL A 68 -10.28 -4.97 -16.00
C VAL A 68 -8.83 -5.25 -16.38
N ALA A 69 -8.06 -5.92 -15.53
CA ALA A 69 -6.67 -6.28 -15.83
C ALA A 69 -6.56 -7.16 -17.09
N ASN A 70 -7.43 -8.16 -17.24
CA ASN A 70 -7.48 -8.99 -18.45
C ASN A 70 -7.91 -8.18 -19.68
N THR A 71 -8.95 -7.35 -19.56
CA THR A 71 -9.40 -6.46 -20.64
C THR A 71 -8.28 -5.54 -21.12
N LEU A 72 -7.54 -4.93 -20.19
CA LEU A 72 -6.41 -4.08 -20.51
C LEU A 72 -5.26 -4.90 -21.13
N ALA A 73 -4.94 -6.06 -20.58
CA ALA A 73 -3.89 -6.92 -21.11
C ALA A 73 -4.12 -7.27 -22.59
N GLU A 74 -5.34 -7.68 -22.94
CA GLU A 74 -5.72 -7.98 -24.33
C GLU A 74 -5.62 -6.74 -25.23
N ARG A 75 -6.10 -5.60 -24.74
CA ARG A 75 -6.16 -4.35 -25.49
C ARG A 75 -4.79 -3.74 -25.76
N LEU A 76 -3.86 -3.84 -24.83
CA LEU A 76 -2.55 -3.17 -24.89
C LEU A 76 -1.57 -3.85 -25.84
N VAL A 77 -1.76 -5.13 -26.16
CA VAL A 77 -0.89 -5.85 -27.12
C VAL A 77 -0.97 -5.18 -28.49
N GLY A 78 0.19 -4.89 -29.08
CA GLY A 78 0.34 -4.18 -30.34
C GLY A 78 0.40 -2.66 -30.22
N MET A 79 0.14 -2.07 -29.06
CA MET A 79 0.23 -0.62 -28.83
C MET A 79 1.68 -0.20 -28.51
N ASP A 80 2.01 1.04 -28.87
CA ASP A 80 3.17 1.72 -28.28
C ASP A 80 2.84 2.19 -26.85
N LEU A 81 3.88 2.59 -26.09
CA LEU A 81 3.70 2.94 -24.66
C LEU A 81 2.81 4.17 -24.45
N ALA A 82 2.81 5.14 -25.37
CA ALA A 82 1.95 6.31 -25.26
C ALA A 82 0.48 5.96 -25.49
N GLN A 83 0.21 5.14 -26.50
CA GLN A 83 -1.12 4.59 -26.77
C GLN A 83 -1.61 3.73 -25.60
N ALA A 84 -0.75 2.89 -25.05
CA ALA A 84 -1.07 2.04 -23.92
C ALA A 84 -1.43 2.85 -22.66
N SER A 85 -0.65 3.89 -22.36
CA SER A 85 -0.95 4.80 -21.25
C SER A 85 -2.29 5.50 -21.46
N ALA A 86 -2.54 6.04 -22.65
CA ALA A 86 -3.81 6.69 -22.98
C ALA A 86 -5.01 5.73 -22.87
N ALA A 87 -4.82 4.43 -23.15
CA ALA A 87 -5.86 3.41 -23.04
C ALA A 87 -6.13 3.00 -21.59
N ALA A 88 -5.13 3.05 -20.69
CA ALA A 88 -5.25 2.70 -19.29
C ALA A 88 -5.80 3.85 -18.41
N MET A 89 -5.44 5.11 -18.73
CA MET A 89 -5.83 6.31 -17.95
C MET A 89 -7.32 6.43 -17.62
N PRO A 90 -8.28 6.15 -18.53
CA PRO A 90 -9.71 6.25 -18.21
C PRO A 90 -10.16 5.30 -17.09
N TRP A 91 -9.40 4.26 -16.81
CA TRP A 91 -9.70 3.27 -15.76
C TRP A 91 -9.28 3.71 -14.36
N LEU A 92 -8.52 4.79 -14.20
CA LEU A 92 -8.11 5.31 -12.89
C LEU A 92 -9.27 5.71 -11.98
N VAL A 93 -10.40 6.11 -12.55
CA VAL A 93 -11.59 6.45 -11.75
C VAL A 93 -12.37 5.19 -11.36
N PRO A 94 -12.79 4.30 -12.29
CA PRO A 94 -13.58 3.14 -11.94
C PRO A 94 -12.76 2.01 -11.26
N ASN A 95 -11.49 1.83 -11.60
CA ASN A 95 -10.63 0.77 -11.10
C ASN A 95 -9.21 1.29 -10.78
N PRO A 96 -9.08 2.13 -9.74
CA PRO A 96 -7.84 2.86 -9.49
C PRO A 96 -6.63 1.96 -9.20
N GLY A 97 -6.80 0.87 -8.47
CA GLY A 97 -5.72 -0.08 -8.17
C GLY A 97 -5.19 -0.75 -9.43
N THR A 98 -6.08 -1.36 -10.20
CA THR A 98 -5.74 -2.08 -11.43
C THR A 98 -5.15 -1.15 -12.50
N ALA A 99 -5.75 0.04 -12.68
CA ALA A 99 -5.23 1.01 -13.64
C ALA A 99 -3.85 1.53 -13.24
N SER A 100 -3.62 1.80 -11.95
CA SER A 100 -2.30 2.22 -11.45
C SER A 100 -1.25 1.12 -11.66
N ALA A 101 -1.59 -0.13 -11.40
CA ALA A 101 -0.69 -1.25 -11.67
C ALA A 101 -0.34 -1.37 -13.17
N THR A 102 -1.33 -1.20 -14.04
CA THR A 102 -1.10 -1.22 -15.50
C THR A 102 -0.19 -0.07 -15.93
N LEU A 103 -0.42 1.14 -15.43
CA LEU A 103 0.41 2.30 -15.73
C LEU A 103 1.83 2.12 -15.19
N ALA A 104 2.00 1.57 -13.98
CA ALA A 104 3.33 1.28 -13.44
C ALA A 104 4.11 0.30 -14.33
N ALA A 105 3.45 -0.73 -14.87
CA ALA A 105 4.08 -1.65 -15.82
C ALA A 105 4.52 -0.93 -17.12
N ILE A 106 3.73 0.02 -17.61
CA ILE A 106 4.06 0.85 -18.78
C ILE A 106 5.24 1.77 -18.46
N ASP A 107 5.24 2.45 -17.31
CA ASP A 107 6.29 3.36 -16.89
C ASP A 107 7.63 2.63 -16.70
N MET A 108 7.61 1.38 -16.18
CA MET A 108 8.81 0.54 -16.12
C MET A 108 9.36 0.21 -17.52
N LEU A 109 8.51 -0.14 -18.49
CA LEU A 109 8.93 -0.35 -19.87
C LEU A 109 9.47 0.92 -20.53
N ALA A 110 8.88 2.07 -20.21
CA ALA A 110 9.33 3.37 -20.68
C ALA A 110 10.68 3.79 -20.06
N ALA A 111 11.16 3.08 -19.06
CA ALA A 111 12.29 3.48 -18.22
C ALA A 111 12.10 4.90 -17.67
N ASP A 112 10.91 5.17 -17.10
CA ASP A 112 10.57 6.49 -16.57
C ASP A 112 11.62 6.94 -15.55
N PRO A 113 12.17 8.15 -15.67
CA PRO A 113 13.19 8.66 -14.77
C PRO A 113 12.78 8.67 -13.28
N LEU A 114 11.48 8.72 -12.97
CA LEU A 114 10.98 8.65 -11.60
C LEU A 114 11.18 7.27 -10.96
N LEU A 115 11.29 6.21 -11.78
CA LEU A 115 11.55 4.84 -11.33
C LEU A 115 13.04 4.49 -11.30
N THR A 116 13.90 5.41 -11.74
CA THR A 116 15.35 5.18 -11.81
C THR A 116 16.05 5.81 -10.61
N LEU A 117 16.70 4.99 -9.80
CA LEU A 117 17.57 5.49 -8.74
C LEU A 117 18.81 6.13 -9.35
N ARG A 118 19.05 7.39 -9.00
CA ARG A 118 20.24 8.13 -9.47
C ARG A 118 21.50 7.82 -8.65
N GLN A 119 21.30 7.35 -7.42
CA GLN A 119 22.33 6.94 -6.49
C GLN A 119 21.74 5.96 -5.49
N ASP A 120 22.59 5.18 -4.85
CA ASP A 120 22.15 4.32 -3.74
C ASP A 120 21.57 5.18 -2.62
N ALA A 121 20.42 4.76 -2.11
CA ALA A 121 19.71 5.44 -1.04
C ALA A 121 19.33 4.44 0.06
N VAL A 122 19.62 4.83 1.31
CA VAL A 122 19.13 4.10 2.49
C VAL A 122 17.87 4.79 2.99
N ILE A 123 16.75 4.09 2.91
CA ILE A 123 15.45 4.60 3.37
C ILE A 123 15.12 3.93 4.68
N PRO A 124 14.98 4.68 5.80
CA PRO A 124 14.55 4.13 7.07
C PRO A 124 13.13 3.56 6.96
N LEU A 125 12.96 2.32 7.38
CA LEU A 125 11.65 1.69 7.43
C LEU A 125 10.95 1.99 8.76
N LEU A 126 9.63 1.95 8.76
CA LEU A 126 8.80 1.94 9.96
C LEU A 126 8.34 0.50 10.25
N ALA A 127 8.08 0.22 11.54
CA ALA A 127 7.46 -1.04 11.96
C ALA A 127 6.03 -0.81 12.47
N PRO A 128 5.07 -1.69 12.14
CA PRO A 128 3.75 -1.66 12.78
C PRO A 128 3.86 -2.14 14.22
N LEU A 129 3.20 -1.43 15.15
CA LEU A 129 3.02 -1.83 16.54
C LEU A 129 1.57 -2.24 16.72
N GLN A 130 1.36 -3.50 17.10
CA GLN A 130 0.02 -4.11 17.16
C GLN A 130 -0.42 -4.49 18.58
N ALA A 131 0.48 -4.59 19.53
CA ALA A 131 0.20 -5.01 20.89
C ALA A 131 -0.86 -4.16 21.59
N HIS A 132 -1.59 -4.80 22.49
CA HIS A 132 -2.55 -4.18 23.39
C HIS A 132 -2.21 -4.55 24.85
N GLY A 133 -2.45 -3.59 25.76
CA GLY A 133 -2.09 -3.72 27.16
C GLY A 133 -0.62 -3.38 27.46
N ALA A 134 -0.40 -2.74 28.59
CA ALA A 134 0.88 -2.08 28.90
C ALA A 134 2.11 -3.01 28.83
N GLY A 135 2.00 -4.24 29.33
CA GLY A 135 3.12 -5.21 29.30
C GLY A 135 3.47 -5.62 27.87
N ALA A 136 2.49 -6.07 27.08
CA ALA A 136 2.73 -6.50 25.71
C ALA A 136 3.19 -5.33 24.80
N ILE A 137 2.70 -4.10 25.07
CA ILE A 137 3.18 -2.91 24.37
C ILE A 137 4.66 -2.65 24.69
N ALA A 138 5.07 -2.78 25.96
CA ALA A 138 6.45 -2.56 26.35
C ALA A 138 7.39 -3.59 25.68
N ASP A 139 7.01 -4.86 25.72
CA ASP A 139 7.79 -5.95 25.10
C ASP A 139 7.93 -5.76 23.58
N GLU A 140 6.83 -5.38 22.89
CA GLU A 140 6.88 -5.16 21.45
C GLU A 140 7.70 -3.91 21.07
N VAL A 141 7.59 -2.82 21.84
CA VAL A 141 8.41 -1.62 21.66
C VAL A 141 9.89 -1.93 21.85
N ASP A 142 10.25 -2.67 22.93
CA ASP A 142 11.64 -3.03 23.21
C ASP A 142 12.23 -3.88 22.09
N ARG A 143 11.48 -4.85 21.59
CA ARG A 143 11.87 -5.68 20.47
C ARG A 143 12.09 -4.84 19.20
N LEU A 144 11.10 -4.02 18.79
CA LEU A 144 11.17 -3.23 17.57
C LEU A 144 12.29 -2.18 17.60
N VAL A 145 12.46 -1.50 18.74
CA VAL A 145 13.56 -0.54 18.94
C VAL A 145 14.91 -1.27 18.94
N GLY A 146 14.97 -2.47 19.53
CA GLY A 146 16.16 -3.34 19.53
C GLY A 146 16.54 -3.82 18.12
N GLU A 147 15.58 -4.08 17.26
CA GLU A 147 15.76 -4.39 15.83
C GLU A 147 16.20 -3.19 14.98
N GLY A 148 16.24 -1.99 15.57
CA GLY A 148 16.73 -0.78 14.90
C GLY A 148 15.65 0.16 14.35
N PHE A 149 14.37 -0.17 14.49
CA PHE A 149 13.30 0.74 14.04
C PHE A 149 13.27 2.02 14.90
N ARG A 150 13.07 3.17 14.23
CA ARG A 150 12.98 4.49 14.87
C ARG A 150 11.66 5.20 14.56
N THR A 151 10.78 4.56 13.81
CA THR A 151 9.40 5.00 13.58
C THR A 151 8.48 3.80 13.77
N LEU A 152 7.53 3.92 14.68
CA LEU A 152 6.52 2.89 14.94
C LEU A 152 5.16 3.37 14.45
N LYS A 153 4.52 2.56 13.60
CA LYS A 153 3.19 2.86 13.05
C LYS A 153 2.13 2.22 13.92
N VAL A 154 1.19 3.04 14.41
CA VAL A 154 0.08 2.60 15.26
C VAL A 154 -1.24 2.84 14.55
N LYS A 155 -2.04 1.79 14.39
CA LYS A 155 -3.42 1.90 13.89
C LYS A 155 -4.31 2.49 14.97
N VAL A 156 -5.07 3.53 14.59
CA VAL A 156 -6.10 4.21 15.38
C VAL A 156 -7.32 4.37 14.47
N GLY A 157 -8.38 5.04 14.93
CA GLY A 157 -9.57 5.23 14.07
C GLY A 157 -10.77 4.40 14.51
N TYR A 158 -10.70 3.83 15.71
CA TYR A 158 -11.78 3.04 16.32
C TYR A 158 -12.62 3.92 17.27
N ARG A 159 -12.44 3.76 18.56
CA ARG A 159 -13.01 4.64 19.59
C ARG A 159 -11.93 5.61 20.03
N TRP A 160 -12.10 6.90 19.73
CA TRP A 160 -11.04 7.88 19.94
C TRP A 160 -10.57 7.98 21.40
N GLN A 161 -11.46 7.73 22.39
CA GLN A 161 -11.10 7.72 23.80
C GLN A 161 -10.11 6.58 24.10
N ASP A 162 -10.44 5.37 23.68
CA ASP A 162 -9.61 4.17 23.87
C ASP A 162 -8.28 4.32 23.11
N ASP A 163 -8.34 4.93 21.92
CA ASP A 163 -7.14 5.21 21.12
C ASP A 163 -6.20 6.19 21.84
N VAL A 164 -6.72 7.26 22.49
CA VAL A 164 -5.92 8.20 23.30
C VAL A 164 -5.23 7.47 24.46
N GLU A 165 -5.96 6.63 25.20
CA GLU A 165 -5.40 5.86 26.32
C GLU A 165 -4.31 4.91 25.85
N ARG A 166 -4.54 4.20 24.75
CA ARG A 166 -3.55 3.29 24.14
C ARG A 166 -2.30 4.06 23.68
N ILE A 167 -2.46 5.21 23.03
CA ILE A 167 -1.33 6.03 22.60
C ILE A 167 -0.51 6.52 23.80
N ALA A 168 -1.14 6.91 24.89
CA ALA A 168 -0.43 7.29 26.11
C ALA A 168 0.42 6.13 26.67
N GLN A 169 -0.10 4.89 26.68
CA GLN A 169 0.65 3.71 27.08
C GLN A 169 1.86 3.47 26.15
N ILE A 170 1.65 3.61 24.84
CA ILE A 170 2.72 3.45 23.85
C ILE A 170 3.78 4.55 24.00
N GLN A 171 3.40 5.81 24.19
CA GLN A 171 4.33 6.91 24.41
C GLN A 171 5.20 6.67 25.66
N ASN A 172 4.60 6.20 26.75
CA ASN A 172 5.34 5.84 27.95
C ASN A 172 6.34 4.69 27.69
N ALA A 173 5.94 3.66 26.96
CA ALA A 173 6.84 2.56 26.63
C ALA A 173 7.96 3.01 25.68
N VAL A 174 7.65 3.84 24.68
CA VAL A 174 8.64 4.34 23.71
C VAL A 174 9.67 5.24 24.40
N ALA A 175 9.26 6.08 25.35
CA ALA A 175 10.13 6.94 26.14
C ALA A 175 11.14 7.74 25.28
N GLY A 176 10.71 8.29 24.15
CA GLY A 176 11.54 9.07 23.23
C GLY A 176 12.52 8.26 22.34
N ARG A 177 12.52 6.93 22.44
CA ARG A 177 13.41 6.05 21.65
C ARG A 177 13.02 5.92 20.18
N ALA A 178 11.78 6.23 19.84
CA ALA A 178 11.23 6.22 18.48
C ALA A 178 10.12 7.25 18.32
N THR A 179 9.83 7.64 17.09
CA THR A 179 8.67 8.47 16.74
C THR A 179 7.44 7.60 16.49
N LEU A 180 6.25 8.14 16.73
CA LEU A 180 5.00 7.46 16.45
C LEU A 180 4.34 8.03 15.20
N ARG A 181 3.90 7.14 14.31
CA ARG A 181 3.05 7.48 13.17
C ARG A 181 1.66 6.89 13.39
N LEU A 182 0.67 7.74 13.68
CA LEU A 182 -0.69 7.32 13.90
C LEU A 182 -1.45 7.29 12.56
N ASP A 183 -2.12 6.17 12.29
CA ASP A 183 -2.85 5.95 11.03
C ASP A 183 -4.31 5.58 11.33
N ALA A 184 -5.21 6.55 11.14
CA ALA A 184 -6.63 6.38 11.37
C ALA A 184 -7.39 5.77 10.17
N ASN A 185 -6.79 5.63 9.01
CA ASN A 185 -7.41 5.09 7.79
C ASN A 185 -8.83 5.65 7.52
N ARG A 186 -9.05 6.94 7.78
CA ARG A 186 -10.37 7.61 7.67
C ARG A 186 -11.43 7.10 8.66
N GLY A 187 -11.05 6.36 9.71
CA GLY A 187 -12.00 5.75 10.66
C GLY A 187 -12.68 6.75 11.59
N TYR A 188 -12.17 8.00 11.71
CA TYR A 188 -12.82 9.03 12.51
C TYR A 188 -13.75 9.92 11.69
N SER A 189 -14.87 10.33 12.29
CA SER A 189 -15.57 11.54 11.85
C SER A 189 -14.69 12.76 12.08
N ARG A 190 -14.99 13.88 11.41
CA ARG A 190 -14.28 15.16 11.64
C ARG A 190 -14.24 15.55 13.13
N ALA A 191 -15.38 15.43 13.84
CA ALA A 191 -15.46 15.77 15.25
C ALA A 191 -14.58 14.87 16.12
N ASN A 192 -14.64 13.54 15.89
CA ASN A 192 -13.82 12.59 16.64
C ASN A 192 -12.32 12.72 16.33
N GLY A 193 -11.96 13.02 15.08
CA GLY A 193 -10.56 13.26 14.71
C GLY A 193 -9.98 14.50 15.39
N ILE A 194 -10.74 15.58 15.48
CA ILE A 194 -10.34 16.79 16.22
C ILE A 194 -10.23 16.48 17.73
N ALA A 195 -11.24 15.78 18.30
CA ALA A 195 -11.23 15.41 19.72
C ALA A 195 -10.02 14.51 20.06
N PHE A 196 -9.69 13.55 19.21
CA PHE A 196 -8.52 12.70 19.35
C PHE A 196 -7.23 13.51 19.29
N ALA A 197 -7.03 14.29 18.21
CA ALA A 197 -5.79 15.05 18.02
C ALA A 197 -5.52 16.06 19.14
N SER A 198 -6.57 16.71 19.67
CA SER A 198 -6.42 17.69 20.76
C SER A 198 -6.12 17.06 22.15
N ARG A 199 -6.20 15.75 22.27
CA ARG A 199 -5.89 15.00 23.51
C ARG A 199 -4.54 14.30 23.46
N LEU A 200 -3.87 14.29 22.32
CA LEU A 200 -2.54 13.70 22.20
C LEU A 200 -1.50 14.58 22.88
N ASP A 201 -0.57 13.94 23.57
CA ASP A 201 0.67 14.60 24.01
C ASP A 201 1.57 14.75 22.77
N PRO A 202 2.01 15.97 22.43
CA PRO A 202 2.82 16.21 21.24
C PRO A 202 4.28 15.71 21.35
N ARG A 203 4.70 15.20 22.51
CA ARG A 203 6.07 14.69 22.77
C ARG A 203 6.33 13.36 22.10
#